data_f281bdeea72d10ea5e44dd6f11d46b5f
#
_entry.id   f281bdeea72d10ea5e44dd6f11d46b5f
#
_cell.length_a   1.000
_cell.length_b   1.000
_cell.length_c   1.000
_cell.angle_alpha   90.00
_cell.angle_beta   90.00
_cell.angle_gamma   90.00
#
_symmetry.space_group_name_H-M   'P 1'
#
loop_
_entity.id
_entity.type
_entity.pdbx_description
1 polymer ?
#
loop_
_entity_poly.entity_id
_entity_poly.type
_entity_poly.pdbx_seq_one_letter_code
_entity_poly.pdbx_strand_id
1 'polypeptide(L)'
;MQNIKRIFAIGIDTSYALHSDDARKESHRNRNLKSSLHMKILVRLSAVVCSLLIALSAGAQEKTPLSFGLYTTLGAPEGLTIGGSVCFMPELSLRAGLGLMPSLSYSSRVDVDKEKAFASYAQKLENPVDLDINMKSGWVRGQLLLDYHPFRNPFRVTAGLFLGRYQARGSVQLVDHKTGKSVAEEMRRKGVLNMPLIRLEENGETLFTLQPDEDASINASVASPSWVQPYIGIGYGFAVPRSRVSFFGDLGFLYNGSFKFSSPNLQEGNLNNLVPYDKTLNTIVYSMRFLPVLNLGVSIRL
;
A
#
# COMPACT_ATOMS: atom_id res chain seq x y z
N MET A 1 -10.51 -15.34 12.05
CA MET A 1 -11.46 -15.88 11.07
C MET A 1 -12.93 -15.55 11.37
N GLN A 2 -13.37 -15.48 12.63
CA GLN A 2 -14.76 -15.11 12.96
C GLN A 2 -15.15 -13.66 12.60
N ASN A 3 -14.22 -12.73 12.52
CA ASN A 3 -14.50 -11.31 12.31
C ASN A 3 -14.71 -10.88 10.84
N ILE A 4 -14.15 -11.62 9.89
CA ILE A 4 -14.44 -11.38 8.45
C ILE A 4 -15.90 -11.71 8.13
N LYS A 5 -16.49 -12.66 8.87
CA LYS A 5 -17.89 -13.06 8.72
C LYS A 5 -18.91 -11.97 9.13
N ARG A 6 -18.52 -11.00 9.97
CA ARG A 6 -19.40 -9.89 10.40
C ARG A 6 -19.54 -8.77 9.37
N ILE A 7 -18.60 -8.65 8.45
CA ILE A 7 -18.54 -7.53 7.49
C ILE A 7 -19.63 -7.63 6.41
N PHE A 8 -20.16 -8.83 6.18
CA PHE A 8 -21.09 -9.08 5.07
C PHE A 8 -22.57 -9.34 5.47
N ALA A 9 -22.97 -9.03 6.70
CA ALA A 9 -24.33 -9.30 7.19
C ALA A 9 -25.28 -8.13 6.93
N ILE A 10 -25.85 -7.98 5.69
CA ILE A 10 -26.71 -6.83 5.40
C ILE A 10 -27.82 -7.07 4.40
N GLY A 11 -28.94 -6.40 4.74
CA GLY A 11 -30.19 -6.43 4.02
C GLY A 11 -30.20 -5.66 2.70
N ILE A 12 -31.03 -6.09 1.79
CA ILE A 12 -31.25 -5.52 0.46
C ILE A 12 -32.52 -4.70 0.50
N ASP A 13 -32.44 -3.45 0.10
CA ASP A 13 -33.62 -2.65 -0.22
C ASP A 13 -33.46 -1.95 -1.58
N THR A 14 -34.54 -1.97 -2.35
CA THR A 14 -34.61 -1.41 -3.70
C THR A 14 -35.41 -0.13 -3.67
N SER A 15 -34.77 1.05 -3.69
CA SER A 15 -35.39 2.27 -4.26
C SER A 15 -34.49 3.53 -4.30
N TYR A 16 -34.42 4.09 -5.50
CA TYR A 16 -34.32 5.48 -5.97
C TYR A 16 -33.05 6.31 -5.87
N ALA A 17 -32.69 6.77 -7.08
CA ALA A 17 -31.74 7.82 -7.41
C ALA A 17 -32.33 9.23 -7.19
N LEU A 18 -31.49 10.17 -6.78
CA LEU A 18 -31.45 11.60 -7.17
C LEU A 18 -30.85 12.50 -6.07
N HIS A 19 -29.64 12.97 -6.25
CA HIS A 19 -29.14 14.33 -5.92
C HIS A 19 -27.59 14.33 -5.83
N SER A 20 -26.92 14.83 -6.87
CA SER A 20 -25.44 14.71 -6.84
C SER A 20 -24.62 15.83 -7.46
N ASP A 21 -25.14 17.04 -7.72
CA ASP A 21 -24.31 18.05 -8.41
C ASP A 21 -23.53 19.01 -7.50
N ASP A 22 -23.98 19.28 -6.29
CA ASP A 22 -23.28 20.23 -5.39
C ASP A 22 -22.12 19.56 -4.61
N ALA A 23 -22.23 18.31 -4.26
CA ALA A 23 -21.17 17.56 -3.57
C ALA A 23 -19.91 17.34 -4.46
N ARG A 24 -20.08 17.35 -5.79
CA ARG A 24 -18.97 17.21 -6.75
C ARG A 24 -18.06 18.43 -6.80
N LYS A 25 -18.62 19.65 -6.71
CA LYS A 25 -17.86 20.91 -6.75
C LYS A 25 -17.02 21.12 -5.49
N GLU A 26 -17.53 20.76 -4.33
CA GLU A 26 -16.81 20.88 -3.05
C GLU A 26 -15.67 19.87 -2.92
N SER A 27 -15.85 18.66 -3.42
CA SER A 27 -14.81 17.62 -3.49
C SER A 27 -13.63 18.01 -4.39
N HIS A 28 -13.89 18.69 -5.52
CA HIS A 28 -12.83 19.19 -6.42
C HIS A 28 -12.04 20.34 -5.80
N ARG A 29 -12.69 21.26 -5.09
CA ARG A 29 -12.05 22.39 -4.41
C ARG A 29 -11.13 21.92 -3.27
N ASN A 30 -11.57 20.96 -2.47
CA ASN A 30 -10.77 20.38 -1.37
C ASN A 30 -9.58 19.56 -1.87
N ARG A 31 -9.69 18.88 -3.01
CA ARG A 31 -8.56 18.14 -3.62
C ARG A 31 -7.47 19.09 -4.10
N ASN A 32 -7.83 20.22 -4.71
CA ASN A 32 -6.86 21.22 -5.20
C ASN A 32 -6.15 21.96 -4.05
N LEU A 33 -6.83 22.22 -2.93
CA LEU A 33 -6.20 22.83 -1.76
C LEU A 33 -5.18 21.84 -1.10
N LYS A 34 -5.54 20.56 -0.97
CA LYS A 34 -4.63 19.56 -0.39
C LYS A 34 -3.41 19.30 -1.29
N SER A 35 -3.57 19.28 -2.62
CA SER A 35 -2.44 19.12 -3.54
C SER A 35 -1.49 20.32 -3.51
N SER A 36 -2.01 21.54 -3.41
CA SER A 36 -1.21 22.76 -3.27
C SER A 36 -0.42 22.79 -1.95
N LEU A 37 -1.02 22.34 -0.85
CA LEU A 37 -0.35 22.27 0.45
C LEU A 37 0.79 21.24 0.45
N HIS A 38 0.56 20.06 -0.15
CA HIS A 38 1.59 19.02 -0.27
C HIS A 38 2.76 19.47 -1.15
N MET A 39 2.48 20.17 -2.24
CA MET A 39 3.50 20.72 -3.11
C MET A 39 4.36 21.78 -2.39
N LYS A 40 3.76 22.66 -1.58
CA LYS A 40 4.48 23.64 -0.78
C LYS A 40 5.36 23.01 0.30
N ILE A 41 4.90 21.93 0.92
CA ILE A 41 5.70 21.15 1.90
C ILE A 41 6.86 20.46 1.21
N LEU A 42 6.66 19.84 0.04
CA LEU A 42 7.71 19.20 -0.76
C LEU A 42 8.80 20.20 -1.19
N VAL A 43 8.40 21.38 -1.68
CA VAL A 43 9.34 22.44 -2.07
C VAL A 43 10.12 22.96 -0.86
N ARG A 44 9.50 23.09 0.31
CA ARG A 44 10.21 23.48 1.52
C ARG A 44 11.16 22.42 2.03
N LEU A 45 10.76 21.14 1.99
CA LEU A 45 11.65 20.01 2.34
C LEU A 45 12.84 19.90 1.39
N SER A 46 12.62 20.06 0.09
CA SER A 46 13.72 20.05 -0.89
C SER A 46 14.67 21.22 -0.69
N ALA A 47 14.16 22.41 -0.37
CA ALA A 47 14.99 23.57 -0.06
C ALA A 47 15.82 23.37 1.22
N VAL A 48 15.26 22.75 2.26
CA VAL A 48 15.97 22.41 3.49
C VAL A 48 17.05 21.35 3.23
N VAL A 49 16.75 20.33 2.45
CA VAL A 49 17.75 19.30 2.07
C VAL A 49 18.86 19.91 1.21
N CYS A 50 18.54 20.77 0.24
CA CYS A 50 19.53 21.48 -0.56
C CYS A 50 20.39 22.43 0.28
N SER A 51 19.80 23.20 1.22
CA SER A 51 20.57 24.08 2.10
C SER A 51 21.44 23.28 3.08
N LEU A 52 20.98 22.13 3.55
CA LEU A 52 21.79 21.22 4.38
C LEU A 52 22.98 20.64 3.60
N LEU A 53 22.77 20.25 2.33
CA LEU A 53 23.83 19.76 1.44
C LEU A 53 24.85 20.87 1.12
N ILE A 54 24.40 22.11 0.91
CA ILE A 54 25.27 23.27 0.69
C ILE A 54 26.07 23.63 1.97
N ALA A 55 25.41 23.60 3.14
CA ALA A 55 26.10 23.86 4.41
C ALA A 55 27.15 22.79 4.74
N LEU A 56 26.87 21.51 4.41
CA LEU A 56 27.83 20.42 4.56
C LEU A 56 29.04 20.55 3.60
N SER A 57 28.81 21.08 2.39
CA SER A 57 29.90 21.32 1.43
C SER A 57 30.82 22.49 1.82
N ALA A 58 30.32 23.48 2.55
CA ALA A 58 31.09 24.62 3.01
C ALA A 58 32.07 24.29 4.17
N GLY A 59 31.84 23.19 4.90
CA GLY A 59 32.72 22.74 6.00
C GLY A 59 33.83 21.75 5.61
N ALA A 60 33.83 21.29 4.36
CA ALA A 60 34.75 20.24 3.90
C ALA A 60 36.12 20.83 3.41
N GLN A 61 36.98 21.24 4.34
CA GLN A 61 38.30 21.76 4.01
C GLN A 61 39.39 20.66 3.95
N GLU A 62 39.06 19.39 4.29
CA GLU A 62 39.92 18.25 3.97
C GLU A 62 39.41 17.56 2.71
N LYS A 63 40.24 17.49 1.66
CA LYS A 63 39.99 16.78 0.41
C LYS A 63 39.92 15.27 0.66
N THR A 64 38.81 14.79 1.22
CA THR A 64 38.49 13.36 1.17
C THR A 64 38.08 13.03 -0.26
N PRO A 65 38.78 12.12 -0.96
CA PRO A 65 38.41 11.76 -2.31
C PRO A 65 37.03 11.15 -2.29
N LEU A 66 36.13 11.69 -3.12
CA LEU A 66 34.80 11.09 -3.35
C LEU A 66 34.98 9.61 -3.71
N SER A 67 34.27 8.75 -3.00
CA SER A 67 34.31 7.32 -3.26
C SER A 67 32.89 6.85 -3.66
N PHE A 68 32.83 6.03 -4.70
CA PHE A 68 31.59 5.52 -5.26
C PHE A 68 31.47 4.02 -5.00
N GLY A 69 30.26 3.56 -4.93
CA GLY A 69 29.92 2.13 -4.81
C GLY A 69 28.64 1.80 -5.54
N LEU A 70 28.55 0.54 -5.92
CA LEU A 70 27.28 -0.08 -6.34
C LEU A 70 26.82 -1.03 -5.24
N TYR A 71 25.53 -1.12 -5.05
CA TYR A 71 25.01 -2.05 -4.07
C TYR A 71 23.76 -2.76 -4.58
N THR A 72 23.53 -3.95 -4.00
CA THR A 72 22.28 -4.66 -4.10
C THR A 72 21.82 -5.09 -2.72
N THR A 73 20.53 -5.03 -2.46
CA THR A 73 19.92 -5.51 -1.22
C THR A 73 18.73 -6.40 -1.50
N LEU A 74 18.52 -7.36 -0.62
CA LEU A 74 17.30 -8.15 -0.53
C LEU A 74 16.67 -7.87 0.84
N GLY A 75 15.38 -7.57 0.85
CA GLY A 75 14.71 -7.23 2.09
C GLY A 75 13.19 -7.23 2.03
N ALA A 76 12.62 -7.02 3.19
CA ALA A 76 11.18 -6.87 3.36
C ALA A 76 10.86 -5.44 3.84
N PRO A 77 9.86 -4.78 3.27
CA PRO A 77 8.98 -5.20 2.17
C PRO A 77 9.49 -4.85 0.76
N GLU A 78 10.73 -4.33 0.61
CA GLU A 78 11.21 -3.73 -0.63
C GLU A 78 11.55 -4.74 -1.75
N GLY A 79 11.79 -6.01 -1.39
CA GLY A 79 12.24 -7.02 -2.33
C GLY A 79 13.70 -6.84 -2.71
N LEU A 80 14.02 -6.96 -3.98
CA LEU A 80 15.36 -6.76 -4.54
C LEU A 80 15.55 -5.28 -4.86
N THR A 81 16.61 -4.68 -4.32
CA THR A 81 17.01 -3.30 -4.65
C THR A 81 18.39 -3.28 -5.26
N ILE A 82 18.58 -2.45 -6.28
CA ILE A 82 19.88 -2.16 -6.92
C ILE A 82 20.07 -0.65 -6.90
N GLY A 83 21.28 -0.21 -6.57
CA GLY A 83 21.56 1.22 -6.49
C GLY A 83 23.04 1.58 -6.48
N GLY A 84 23.26 2.90 -6.48
CA GLY A 84 24.57 3.51 -6.32
C GLY A 84 24.70 4.23 -4.98
N SER A 85 25.92 4.34 -4.51
CA SER A 85 26.26 5.06 -3.29
C SER A 85 27.47 5.95 -3.51
N VAL A 86 27.49 7.08 -2.81
CA VAL A 86 28.61 8.01 -2.79
C VAL A 86 28.97 8.37 -1.35
N CYS A 87 30.23 8.24 -1.00
CA CYS A 87 30.77 8.70 0.26
C CYS A 87 31.55 10.01 -0.01
N PHE A 88 31.09 11.08 0.62
CA PHE A 88 31.69 12.42 0.50
C PHE A 88 32.39 12.86 1.76
N MET A 89 32.16 12.19 2.88
CA MET A 89 32.90 12.33 4.14
C MET A 89 33.06 10.95 4.79
N PRO A 90 34.06 10.72 5.63
CA PRO A 90 34.25 9.44 6.31
C PRO A 90 33.02 8.99 7.13
N GLU A 91 32.25 9.96 7.58
CA GLU A 91 31.04 9.75 8.39
C GLU A 91 29.74 9.78 7.59
N LEU A 92 29.75 10.27 6.33
CA LEU A 92 28.51 10.58 5.62
C LEU A 92 28.51 10.04 4.19
N SER A 93 27.52 9.25 3.87
CA SER A 93 27.29 8.72 2.52
C SER A 93 25.83 8.83 2.09
N LEU A 94 25.62 8.92 0.79
CA LEU A 94 24.32 8.97 0.16
C LEU A 94 24.12 7.71 -0.67
N ARG A 95 22.94 7.12 -0.60
CA ARG A 95 22.51 5.98 -1.42
C ARG A 95 21.30 6.36 -2.24
N ALA A 96 21.29 5.98 -3.51
CA ALA A 96 20.12 6.05 -4.38
C ALA A 96 19.92 4.72 -5.06
N GLY A 97 18.67 4.23 -5.13
CA GLY A 97 18.40 2.91 -5.70
C GLY A 97 16.96 2.72 -6.14
N LEU A 98 16.75 1.62 -6.87
CA LEU A 98 15.45 1.15 -7.30
C LEU A 98 15.19 -0.23 -6.72
N GLY A 99 14.11 -0.35 -5.95
CA GLY A 99 13.61 -1.58 -5.39
C GLY A 99 12.49 -2.17 -6.24
N LEU A 100 12.50 -3.47 -6.38
CA LEU A 100 11.52 -4.26 -7.12
C LEU A 100 10.99 -5.37 -6.22
N MET A 101 9.70 -5.32 -5.90
CA MET A 101 8.97 -6.45 -5.34
C MET A 101 8.20 -7.14 -6.45
N PRO A 102 8.53 -8.41 -6.77
CA PRO A 102 7.80 -9.15 -7.80
C PRO A 102 6.33 -9.28 -7.42
N SER A 103 5.48 -9.45 -8.42
CA SER A 103 4.05 -9.63 -8.18
C SER A 103 3.80 -10.96 -7.45
N LEU A 104 3.30 -10.85 -6.23
CA LEU A 104 2.83 -11.98 -5.43
C LEU A 104 1.33 -12.12 -5.63
N SER A 105 0.88 -13.34 -5.93
CA SER A 105 -0.53 -13.69 -6.04
C SER A 105 -0.91 -14.59 -4.88
N TYR A 106 -2.04 -14.27 -4.25
CA TYR A 106 -2.65 -15.09 -3.19
C TYR A 106 -4.09 -15.35 -3.58
N SER A 107 -4.51 -16.61 -3.51
CA SER A 107 -5.88 -17.04 -3.74
C SER A 107 -6.38 -17.81 -2.53
N SER A 108 -7.61 -17.53 -2.13
CA SER A 108 -8.28 -18.23 -1.02
C SER A 108 -9.76 -18.34 -1.32
N ARG A 109 -10.37 -19.45 -0.92
CA ARG A 109 -11.81 -19.65 -0.99
C ARG A 109 -12.40 -19.65 0.42
N VAL A 110 -13.50 -18.93 0.60
CA VAL A 110 -14.18 -18.78 1.88
C VAL A 110 -15.65 -19.14 1.70
N ASP A 111 -16.12 -20.10 2.49
CA ASP A 111 -17.53 -20.47 2.59
C ASP A 111 -18.34 -19.38 3.30
N VAL A 112 -19.41 -18.89 2.65
CA VAL A 112 -20.29 -17.83 3.15
C VAL A 112 -21.77 -18.25 3.21
N ASP A 113 -22.05 -19.52 3.10
CA ASP A 113 -23.41 -20.08 3.06
C ASP A 113 -24.31 -19.64 4.25
N LYS A 114 -23.70 -19.34 5.39
CA LYS A 114 -24.41 -18.94 6.61
C LYS A 114 -24.52 -17.41 6.81
N GLU A 115 -23.98 -16.63 5.90
CA GLU A 115 -23.95 -15.17 6.07
C GLU A 115 -25.21 -14.52 5.47
N LYS A 116 -25.92 -13.76 6.30
CA LYS A 116 -27.17 -13.06 5.92
C LYS A 116 -27.01 -12.14 4.71
N ALA A 117 -25.82 -11.59 4.49
CA ALA A 117 -25.51 -10.71 3.36
C ALA A 117 -25.70 -11.38 2.00
N PHE A 118 -25.53 -12.70 1.94
CA PHE A 118 -25.67 -13.48 0.72
C PHE A 118 -26.99 -14.27 0.66
N ALA A 119 -27.90 -14.07 1.64
CA ALA A 119 -29.19 -14.77 1.69
C ALA A 119 -30.04 -14.59 0.41
N SER A 120 -29.96 -13.41 -0.22
CA SER A 120 -30.66 -13.14 -1.49
C SER A 120 -30.07 -13.90 -2.67
N TYR A 121 -28.77 -14.21 -2.63
CA TYR A 121 -28.11 -15.07 -3.60
C TYR A 121 -28.43 -16.54 -3.31
N ALA A 122 -28.33 -16.98 -2.05
CA ALA A 122 -28.59 -18.33 -1.62
C ALA A 122 -30.04 -18.76 -1.92
N GLN A 123 -31.03 -17.85 -1.81
CA GLN A 123 -32.43 -18.14 -2.15
C GLN A 123 -32.67 -18.39 -3.65
N LYS A 124 -31.81 -17.84 -4.51
CA LYS A 124 -31.96 -17.94 -5.98
C LYS A 124 -31.07 -19.03 -6.59
N LEU A 125 -30.09 -19.51 -5.85
CA LEU A 125 -29.15 -20.52 -6.30
C LEU A 125 -29.52 -21.91 -5.75
N GLU A 126 -29.14 -22.95 -6.45
CA GLU A 126 -29.42 -24.35 -6.05
C GLU A 126 -28.38 -24.89 -5.06
N ASN A 127 -27.13 -24.37 -5.15
CA ASN A 127 -26.04 -24.78 -4.30
C ASN A 127 -25.59 -23.64 -3.38
N PRO A 128 -24.92 -23.95 -2.27
CA PRO A 128 -24.23 -22.98 -1.44
C PRO A 128 -23.24 -22.13 -2.25
N VAL A 129 -22.97 -20.93 -1.78
CA VAL A 129 -22.09 -19.96 -2.43
C VAL A 129 -20.82 -19.80 -1.62
N ASP A 130 -19.68 -19.79 -2.32
CA ASP A 130 -18.38 -19.45 -1.77
C ASP A 130 -17.89 -18.10 -2.34
N LEU A 131 -16.98 -17.47 -1.63
CA LEU A 131 -16.19 -16.34 -2.13
C LEU A 131 -14.81 -16.83 -2.57
N ASP A 132 -14.49 -16.66 -3.84
CA ASP A 132 -13.15 -16.86 -4.37
C ASP A 132 -12.41 -15.51 -4.32
N ILE A 133 -11.42 -15.42 -3.42
CA ILE A 133 -10.66 -14.20 -3.16
C ILE A 133 -9.32 -14.32 -3.86
N ASN A 134 -9.05 -13.43 -4.80
CA ASN A 134 -7.77 -13.34 -5.50
C ASN A 134 -7.12 -11.99 -5.20
N MET A 135 -5.90 -12.01 -4.70
CA MET A 135 -5.12 -10.81 -4.39
C MET A 135 -3.80 -10.81 -5.13
N LYS A 136 -3.41 -9.66 -5.67
CA LYS A 136 -2.11 -9.43 -6.31
C LYS A 136 -1.47 -8.18 -5.73
N SER A 137 -0.18 -8.30 -5.40
CA SER A 137 0.62 -7.18 -4.90
C SER A 137 1.98 -7.19 -5.57
N GLY A 138 2.48 -6.04 -5.91
CA GLY A 138 3.82 -5.85 -6.48
C GLY A 138 4.08 -4.36 -6.68
N TRP A 139 5.34 -3.95 -6.59
CA TRP A 139 5.69 -2.54 -6.72
C TRP A 139 7.12 -2.34 -7.20
N VAL A 140 7.34 -1.19 -7.81
CA VAL A 140 8.65 -0.63 -8.10
C VAL A 140 8.77 0.68 -7.34
N ARG A 141 9.87 0.88 -6.61
CA ARG A 141 10.07 2.05 -5.76
C ARG A 141 11.49 2.55 -5.84
N GLY A 142 11.63 3.88 -5.87
CA GLY A 142 12.89 4.55 -5.66
C GLY A 142 13.22 4.68 -4.18
N GLN A 143 14.50 4.77 -3.85
CA GLN A 143 14.95 5.18 -2.51
C GLN A 143 16.10 6.19 -2.61
N LEU A 144 16.10 7.14 -1.66
CA LEU A 144 17.17 8.10 -1.46
C LEU A 144 17.47 8.15 0.04
N LEU A 145 18.64 7.67 0.44
CA LEU A 145 19.01 7.43 1.83
C LEU A 145 20.32 8.12 2.16
N LEU A 146 20.35 8.81 3.27
CA LEU A 146 21.53 9.40 3.86
C LEU A 146 21.98 8.54 5.05
N ASP A 147 23.22 8.05 4.99
CA ASP A 147 23.84 7.24 6.04
C ASP A 147 24.84 8.10 6.81
N TYR A 148 24.69 8.14 8.12
CA TYR A 148 25.58 8.80 9.04
C TYR A 148 26.28 7.78 9.94
N HIS A 149 27.60 7.75 9.95
CA HIS A 149 28.46 6.88 10.75
C HIS A 149 29.04 7.67 11.94
N PRO A 150 28.34 7.79 13.08
CA PRO A 150 28.73 8.67 14.19
C PRO A 150 30.09 8.33 14.81
N PHE A 151 30.48 7.07 14.74
CA PHE A 151 31.70 6.57 15.37
C PHE A 151 32.80 6.18 14.34
N ARG A 152 32.63 6.55 13.07
CA ARG A 152 33.54 6.14 11.97
C ARG A 152 33.74 4.63 11.85
N ASN A 153 32.85 3.83 12.46
CA ASN A 153 32.81 2.37 12.42
C ASN A 153 31.67 1.89 11.48
N PRO A 154 31.45 0.59 11.31
CA PRO A 154 30.35 0.07 10.47
C PRO A 154 28.94 0.43 10.94
N PHE A 155 28.75 0.81 12.20
CA PHE A 155 27.43 1.24 12.70
C PHE A 155 27.02 2.56 12.02
N ARG A 156 25.76 2.64 11.59
CA ARG A 156 25.22 3.85 10.96
C ARG A 156 23.76 4.11 11.41
N VAL A 157 23.41 5.37 11.36
CA VAL A 157 22.03 5.85 11.39
C VAL A 157 21.66 6.27 9.98
N THR A 158 20.53 5.82 9.50
CA THR A 158 20.05 6.09 8.14
C THR A 158 18.74 6.86 8.20
N ALA A 159 18.65 7.93 7.42
CA ALA A 159 17.40 8.65 7.22
C ALA A 159 17.20 8.89 5.71
N GLY A 160 15.97 8.97 5.26
CA GLY A 160 15.73 9.23 3.85
C GLY A 160 14.28 9.12 3.41
N LEU A 161 14.12 8.93 2.11
CA LEU A 161 12.83 8.89 1.46
C LEU A 161 12.74 7.68 0.55
N PHE A 162 11.58 7.03 0.59
CA PHE A 162 11.17 6.08 -0.43
C PHE A 162 10.15 6.75 -1.35
N LEU A 163 10.27 6.50 -2.66
CA LEU A 163 9.49 7.12 -3.72
C LEU A 163 8.70 6.06 -4.48
N GLY A 164 7.39 6.17 -4.48
CA GLY A 164 6.49 5.19 -5.06
C GLY A 164 5.40 4.78 -4.07
N ARG A 165 4.44 3.97 -4.51
CA ARG A 165 3.31 3.54 -3.67
C ARG A 165 3.34 2.04 -3.47
N TYR A 166 3.01 1.61 -2.26
CA TYR A 166 2.52 0.25 -2.06
C TYR A 166 1.11 0.16 -2.63
N GLN A 167 0.86 -0.86 -3.40
CA GLN A 167 -0.45 -1.14 -3.96
C GLN A 167 -0.70 -2.64 -4.02
N ALA A 168 -1.86 -3.05 -3.52
CA ALA A 168 -2.41 -4.38 -3.75
C ALA A 168 -3.78 -4.24 -4.40
N ARG A 169 -4.09 -5.17 -5.30
CA ARG A 169 -5.40 -5.29 -5.97
C ARG A 169 -5.97 -6.64 -5.65
N GLY A 170 -7.27 -6.68 -5.40
CA GLY A 170 -7.98 -7.92 -5.15
C GLY A 170 -9.28 -7.97 -5.94
N SER A 171 -9.69 -9.18 -6.28
CA SER A 171 -11.02 -9.48 -6.77
C SER A 171 -11.66 -10.54 -5.87
N VAL A 172 -12.92 -10.36 -5.57
CA VAL A 172 -13.75 -11.32 -4.85
C VAL A 172 -14.86 -11.73 -5.79
N GLN A 173 -14.96 -13.02 -6.11
CA GLN A 173 -15.97 -13.55 -7.01
C GLN A 173 -16.87 -14.52 -6.26
N LEU A 174 -18.19 -14.40 -6.46
CA LEU A 174 -19.13 -15.38 -5.97
C LEU A 174 -19.11 -16.61 -6.88
N VAL A 175 -18.82 -17.75 -6.29
CA VAL A 175 -18.70 -19.02 -7.00
C VAL A 175 -19.61 -20.08 -6.36
N ASP A 176 -20.07 -21.00 -7.16
CA ASP A 176 -20.80 -22.16 -6.71
C ASP A 176 -19.88 -23.09 -5.92
N HIS A 177 -20.33 -23.53 -4.73
CA HIS A 177 -19.55 -24.35 -3.82
C HIS A 177 -19.08 -25.66 -4.44
N LYS A 178 -19.95 -26.30 -5.25
CA LYS A 178 -19.63 -27.63 -5.84
C LYS A 178 -18.77 -27.54 -7.08
N THR A 179 -19.08 -26.58 -7.98
CA THR A 179 -18.43 -26.50 -9.28
C THR A 179 -17.26 -25.52 -9.31
N GLY A 180 -17.19 -24.57 -8.36
CA GLY A 180 -16.21 -23.50 -8.33
C GLY A 180 -16.34 -22.49 -9.48
N LYS A 181 -17.44 -22.54 -10.24
CA LYS A 181 -17.73 -21.60 -11.32
C LYS A 181 -18.46 -20.38 -10.79
N SER A 182 -18.32 -19.25 -11.52
CA SER A 182 -19.08 -18.04 -11.19
C SER A 182 -20.57 -18.31 -11.18
N VAL A 183 -21.26 -17.81 -10.15
CA VAL A 183 -22.72 -17.89 -10.04
C VAL A 183 -23.46 -17.04 -11.08
N ALA A 184 -22.75 -16.18 -11.80
CA ALA A 184 -23.33 -15.26 -12.77
C ALA A 184 -24.10 -15.99 -13.90
N GLU A 185 -23.57 -17.11 -14.39
CA GLU A 185 -24.26 -17.89 -15.45
C GLU A 185 -25.57 -18.48 -14.96
N GLU A 186 -25.61 -19.00 -13.74
CA GLU A 186 -26.84 -19.56 -13.16
C GLU A 186 -27.86 -18.45 -12.89
N MET A 187 -27.43 -17.31 -12.37
CA MET A 187 -28.28 -16.14 -12.16
C MET A 187 -28.91 -15.64 -13.46
N ARG A 188 -28.13 -15.57 -14.55
CA ARG A 188 -28.66 -15.19 -15.89
C ARG A 188 -29.70 -16.21 -16.39
N ARG A 189 -29.43 -17.49 -16.25
CA ARG A 189 -30.42 -18.55 -16.61
C ARG A 189 -31.75 -18.42 -15.86
N LYS A 190 -31.69 -17.93 -14.62
CA LYS A 190 -32.86 -17.66 -13.78
C LYS A 190 -33.50 -16.26 -14.03
N GLY A 191 -33.05 -15.55 -15.07
CA GLY A 191 -33.63 -14.28 -15.48
C GLY A 191 -33.13 -13.07 -14.67
N VAL A 192 -32.06 -13.22 -13.88
CA VAL A 192 -31.44 -12.10 -13.15
C VAL A 192 -30.48 -11.41 -14.10
N LEU A 193 -30.89 -10.27 -14.65
CA LEU A 193 -30.10 -9.50 -15.62
C LEU A 193 -28.99 -8.70 -14.95
N ASN A 194 -29.25 -8.19 -13.76
CA ASN A 194 -28.27 -7.42 -12.99
C ASN A 194 -27.98 -8.12 -11.67
N MET A 195 -26.69 -8.19 -11.29
CA MET A 195 -26.32 -8.71 -9.99
C MET A 195 -26.91 -7.84 -8.87
N PRO A 196 -27.45 -8.44 -7.79
CA PRO A 196 -27.97 -7.67 -6.66
C PRO A 196 -26.90 -6.78 -6.03
N LEU A 197 -27.31 -5.60 -5.57
CA LEU A 197 -26.45 -4.68 -4.83
C LEU A 197 -26.05 -5.30 -3.48
N ILE A 198 -24.80 -5.10 -3.10
CA ILE A 198 -24.30 -5.42 -1.76
C ILE A 198 -24.20 -4.11 -1.00
N ARG A 199 -25.07 -3.93 0.00
CA ARG A 199 -25.13 -2.74 0.84
C ARG A 199 -24.64 -3.06 2.24
N LEU A 200 -23.75 -2.24 2.77
CA LEU A 200 -23.31 -2.32 4.16
C LEU A 200 -23.92 -1.17 4.95
N GLU A 201 -24.73 -1.53 5.95
CA GLU A 201 -25.36 -0.61 6.89
C GLU A 201 -24.89 -0.91 8.31
N GLU A 202 -24.61 0.12 9.07
CA GLU A 202 -24.25 0.04 10.47
C GLU A 202 -24.97 1.15 11.22
N ASN A 203 -25.65 0.83 12.32
CA ASN A 203 -26.45 1.77 13.12
C ASN A 203 -27.48 2.60 12.32
N GLY A 204 -28.02 2.04 11.22
CA GLY A 204 -28.99 2.73 10.36
C GLY A 204 -28.37 3.66 9.31
N GLU A 205 -27.05 3.74 9.22
CA GLU A 205 -26.35 4.49 8.18
C GLU A 205 -25.72 3.56 7.13
N THR A 206 -25.90 3.87 5.85
CA THR A 206 -25.24 3.15 4.76
C THR A 206 -23.76 3.55 4.70
N LEU A 207 -22.87 2.63 5.04
CA LEU A 207 -21.42 2.86 4.96
C LEU A 207 -20.94 2.85 3.52
N PHE A 208 -21.43 1.90 2.72
CA PHE A 208 -21.21 1.83 1.27
C PHE A 208 -22.17 0.88 0.58
N THR A 209 -22.29 1.04 -0.73
CA THR A 209 -23.01 0.15 -1.63
C THR A 209 -22.09 -0.29 -2.77
N LEU A 210 -22.01 -1.59 -3.02
CA LEU A 210 -21.23 -2.17 -4.10
C LEU A 210 -22.15 -2.81 -5.14
N GLN A 211 -21.86 -2.58 -6.41
CA GLN A 211 -22.47 -3.26 -7.55
C GLN A 211 -21.48 -4.28 -8.09
N PRO A 212 -21.72 -5.58 -7.92
CA PRO A 212 -20.90 -6.59 -8.57
C PRO A 212 -20.94 -6.47 -10.10
N ASP A 213 -19.85 -6.83 -10.74
CA ASP A 213 -19.75 -6.89 -12.19
C ASP A 213 -20.66 -8.01 -12.76
N GLU A 214 -20.79 -8.07 -14.07
CA GLU A 214 -21.65 -9.06 -14.75
C GLU A 214 -21.24 -10.52 -14.49
N ASP A 215 -20.01 -10.77 -14.13
CA ASP A 215 -19.47 -12.08 -13.76
C ASP A 215 -19.57 -12.39 -12.26
N ALA A 216 -20.33 -11.57 -11.51
CA ALA A 216 -20.49 -11.63 -10.06
C ALA A 216 -19.18 -11.37 -9.30
N SER A 217 -18.28 -10.60 -9.86
CA SER A 217 -17.03 -10.18 -9.20
C SER A 217 -17.10 -8.76 -8.63
N ILE A 218 -16.30 -8.51 -7.60
CA ILE A 218 -16.08 -7.22 -6.99
C ILE A 218 -14.58 -6.99 -6.95
N ASN A 219 -14.14 -5.91 -7.57
CA ASN A 219 -12.75 -5.51 -7.61
C ASN A 219 -12.47 -4.47 -6.51
N ALA A 220 -11.39 -4.65 -5.78
CA ALA A 220 -10.95 -3.72 -4.75
C ALA A 220 -9.45 -3.50 -4.83
N SER A 221 -9.01 -2.34 -4.40
CA SER A 221 -7.59 -2.03 -4.28
C SER A 221 -7.30 -1.30 -2.97
N VAL A 222 -6.12 -1.56 -2.44
CA VAL A 222 -5.56 -0.86 -1.29
C VAL A 222 -4.23 -0.24 -1.70
N ALA A 223 -4.04 1.03 -1.34
CA ALA A 223 -2.81 1.75 -1.68
C ALA A 223 -2.37 2.68 -0.55
N SER A 224 -1.04 2.89 -0.46
CA SER A 224 -0.49 3.95 0.39
C SER A 224 -0.92 5.33 -0.12
N PRO A 225 -1.27 6.28 0.77
CA PRO A 225 -1.80 7.59 0.36
C PRO A 225 -0.75 8.48 -0.31
N SER A 226 0.53 8.32 0.07
CA SER A 226 1.62 9.18 -0.38
C SER A 226 2.56 8.45 -1.34
N TRP A 227 3.09 9.21 -2.29
CA TRP A 227 4.19 8.81 -3.18
C TRP A 227 5.56 8.90 -2.50
N VAL A 228 5.65 9.70 -1.44
CA VAL A 228 6.88 9.94 -0.69
C VAL A 228 6.68 9.43 0.72
N GLN A 229 7.51 8.51 1.14
CA GLN A 229 7.48 7.95 2.49
C GLN A 229 8.83 8.20 3.18
N PRO A 230 8.81 8.94 4.31
CA PRO A 230 9.97 9.11 5.15
C PRO A 230 10.42 7.79 5.77
N TYR A 231 11.73 7.61 5.84
CA TYR A 231 12.39 6.45 6.44
C TYR A 231 13.39 6.89 7.49
N ILE A 232 13.45 6.15 8.59
CA ILE A 232 14.50 6.23 9.59
C ILE A 232 14.89 4.81 10.03
N GLY A 233 16.19 4.59 10.20
CA GLY A 233 16.69 3.28 10.61
C GLY A 233 18.11 3.33 11.14
N ILE A 234 18.57 2.16 11.55
CA ILE A 234 19.93 1.86 11.91
C ILE A 234 20.48 0.79 10.99
N GLY A 235 21.78 0.77 10.80
CA GLY A 235 22.41 -0.24 9.97
C GLY A 235 23.80 -0.58 10.44
N TYR A 236 24.33 -1.65 9.87
CA TYR A 236 25.69 -2.08 10.09
C TYR A 236 26.34 -2.44 8.75
N GLY A 237 27.59 -2.03 8.55
CA GLY A 237 28.32 -2.17 7.30
C GLY A 237 28.38 -0.86 6.51
N PHE A 238 29.20 -0.82 5.46
CA PHE A 238 29.42 0.36 4.64
C PHE A 238 28.74 0.22 3.28
N ALA A 239 27.93 1.21 2.91
CA ALA A 239 27.32 1.29 1.58
C ALA A 239 28.35 1.63 0.48
N VAL A 240 29.41 2.37 0.85
CA VAL A 240 30.63 2.49 0.04
C VAL A 240 31.73 1.75 0.79
N PRO A 241 32.15 0.57 0.34
CA PRO A 241 33.13 -0.24 1.05
C PRO A 241 34.50 0.46 1.22
N ARG A 242 35.16 0.22 2.35
CA ARG A 242 36.56 0.57 2.53
C ARG A 242 37.51 -0.38 1.80
N SER A 243 37.06 -1.63 1.61
CA SER A 243 37.66 -2.67 0.76
C SER A 243 36.91 -2.78 -0.57
N ARG A 244 37.21 -3.79 -1.41
CA ARG A 244 36.49 -3.97 -2.69
C ARG A 244 35.00 -4.34 -2.50
N VAL A 245 34.70 -5.13 -1.48
CA VAL A 245 33.36 -5.66 -1.22
C VAL A 245 33.04 -5.49 0.27
N SER A 246 31.79 -5.17 0.58
CA SER A 246 31.28 -5.14 1.95
C SER A 246 29.86 -5.72 1.99
N PHE A 247 29.55 -6.40 3.10
CA PHE A 247 28.19 -6.76 3.46
C PHE A 247 27.63 -5.69 4.39
N PHE A 248 26.34 -5.43 4.27
CA PHE A 248 25.66 -4.49 5.14
C PHE A 248 24.21 -4.88 5.37
N GLY A 249 23.63 -4.39 6.45
CA GLY A 249 22.21 -4.56 6.76
C GLY A 249 21.60 -3.28 7.32
N ASP A 250 20.32 -3.12 7.11
CA ASP A 250 19.50 -2.02 7.61
C ASP A 250 18.26 -2.55 8.31
N LEU A 251 17.92 -1.96 9.44
CA LEU A 251 16.66 -2.15 10.13
C LEU A 251 16.06 -0.76 10.43
N GLY A 252 14.81 -0.56 10.04
CA GLY A 252 14.19 0.73 10.27
C GLY A 252 12.68 0.71 10.10
N PHE A 253 12.12 1.90 10.05
CA PHE A 253 10.68 2.11 9.89
C PHE A 253 10.43 3.11 8.76
N LEU A 254 9.42 2.78 7.99
CA LEU A 254 8.90 3.59 6.91
C LEU A 254 7.52 4.12 7.30
N TYR A 255 7.30 5.43 7.19
CA TYR A 255 5.99 6.01 7.43
C TYR A 255 5.17 6.09 6.16
N ASN A 256 4.13 5.26 6.06
CA ASN A 256 3.24 5.17 4.89
C ASN A 256 1.99 6.06 4.99
N GLY A 257 1.63 6.51 6.19
CA GLY A 257 0.30 7.06 6.44
C GLY A 257 -0.80 5.98 6.43
N SER A 258 -2.05 6.39 6.52
CA SER A 258 -3.19 5.46 6.53
C SER A 258 -3.50 4.97 5.13
N PHE A 259 -3.43 3.67 4.90
CA PHE A 259 -3.81 3.04 3.63
C PHE A 259 -5.27 3.37 3.27
N LYS A 260 -5.54 3.47 1.97
CA LYS A 260 -6.86 3.77 1.42
C LYS A 260 -7.36 2.61 0.60
N PHE A 261 -8.62 2.26 0.86
CA PHE A 261 -9.38 1.27 0.09
C PHE A 261 -10.19 1.98 -0.99
N SER A 262 -10.24 1.40 -2.17
CA SER A 262 -11.06 1.86 -3.29
C SER A 262 -11.55 0.67 -4.11
N SER A 263 -12.72 0.83 -4.73
CA SER A 263 -13.31 -0.16 -5.63
C SER A 263 -13.95 0.55 -6.81
N PRO A 264 -13.79 0.06 -8.04
CA PRO A 264 -14.54 0.53 -9.19
C PRO A 264 -16.04 0.17 -9.08
N ASN A 265 -16.37 -0.87 -8.29
CA ASN A 265 -17.72 -1.35 -8.05
C ASN A 265 -18.48 -0.50 -7.02
N LEU A 266 -17.86 0.53 -6.44
CA LEU A 266 -18.47 1.40 -5.45
C LEU A 266 -19.49 2.34 -6.10
N GLN A 267 -20.76 2.22 -5.71
CA GLN A 267 -21.85 3.09 -6.17
C GLN A 267 -22.07 4.24 -5.21
N GLU A 268 -22.07 3.97 -3.90
CA GLU A 268 -22.36 4.94 -2.86
C GLU A 268 -21.47 4.72 -1.64
N GLY A 269 -21.20 5.80 -0.90
CA GLY A 269 -20.41 5.74 0.34
C GLY A 269 -18.91 5.70 0.14
N ASN A 270 -18.20 5.14 1.12
CA ASN A 270 -16.74 5.07 1.11
C ASN A 270 -16.25 3.81 1.85
N LEU A 271 -15.47 2.97 1.17
CA LEU A 271 -14.89 1.77 1.77
C LEU A 271 -14.02 2.05 3.00
N ASN A 272 -13.43 3.25 3.07
CA ASN A 272 -12.61 3.62 4.24
C ASN A 272 -13.44 3.84 5.51
N ASN A 273 -14.76 3.99 5.39
CA ASN A 273 -15.66 4.08 6.53
C ASN A 273 -15.77 2.77 7.31
N LEU A 274 -15.37 1.63 6.72
CA LEU A 274 -15.27 0.35 7.42
C LEU A 274 -14.20 0.34 8.52
N VAL A 275 -13.09 1.05 8.32
CA VAL A 275 -11.93 0.97 9.20
C VAL A 275 -12.25 1.28 10.67
N PRO A 276 -13.04 2.31 11.00
CA PRO A 276 -13.40 2.60 12.39
C PRO A 276 -14.32 1.54 13.03
N TYR A 277 -15.14 0.86 12.24
CA TYR A 277 -16.15 -0.07 12.75
C TYR A 277 -15.61 -1.50 12.98
N ASP A 278 -14.61 -1.93 12.22
CA ASP A 278 -13.96 -3.23 12.42
C ASP A 278 -12.64 -3.08 13.17
N LYS A 279 -12.58 -3.60 14.42
CA LYS A 279 -11.39 -3.53 15.28
C LYS A 279 -10.17 -4.21 14.64
N THR A 280 -10.36 -5.32 13.93
CA THR A 280 -9.28 -6.06 13.29
C THR A 280 -8.73 -5.28 12.12
N LEU A 281 -9.62 -4.77 11.25
CA LEU A 281 -9.23 -3.95 10.11
C LEU A 281 -8.55 -2.65 10.57
N ASN A 282 -9.09 -2.00 11.60
CA ASN A 282 -8.50 -0.80 12.19
C ASN A 282 -7.09 -1.08 12.72
N THR A 283 -6.89 -2.18 13.46
CA THR A 283 -5.57 -2.57 13.99
C THR A 283 -4.58 -2.82 12.85
N ILE A 284 -4.99 -3.53 11.80
CA ILE A 284 -4.13 -3.80 10.64
C ILE A 284 -3.74 -2.49 9.94
N VAL A 285 -4.72 -1.65 9.60
CA VAL A 285 -4.48 -0.37 8.92
C VAL A 285 -3.62 0.57 9.77
N TYR A 286 -3.83 0.59 11.08
CA TYR A 286 -3.02 1.38 12.01
C TYR A 286 -1.58 0.88 12.06
N SER A 287 -1.36 -0.42 12.17
CA SER A 287 -0.02 -1.03 12.21
C SER A 287 0.76 -0.81 10.91
N MET A 288 0.07 -0.78 9.77
CA MET A 288 0.69 -0.53 8.47
C MET A 288 1.14 0.92 8.26
N ARG A 289 0.78 1.86 9.16
CA ARG A 289 1.29 3.25 9.09
C ARG A 289 2.80 3.32 9.25
N PHE A 290 3.34 2.48 10.13
CA PHE A 290 4.77 2.36 10.38
C PHE A 290 5.22 0.96 9.96
N LEU A 291 5.72 0.87 8.75
CA LEU A 291 6.13 -0.42 8.19
C LEU A 291 7.58 -0.71 8.56
N PRO A 292 7.88 -1.80 9.25
CA PRO A 292 9.27 -2.20 9.50
C PRO A 292 9.95 -2.58 8.17
N VAL A 293 11.18 -2.16 8.02
CA VAL A 293 12.03 -2.44 6.86
C VAL A 293 13.27 -3.16 7.34
N LEU A 294 13.53 -4.33 6.77
CA LEU A 294 14.76 -5.10 6.98
C LEU A 294 15.40 -5.35 5.63
N ASN A 295 16.64 -4.89 5.44
CA ASN A 295 17.41 -5.12 4.23
C ASN A 295 18.76 -5.73 4.57
N LEU A 296 19.19 -6.72 3.77
CA LEU A 296 20.52 -7.27 3.78
C LEU A 296 21.15 -7.06 2.39
N GLY A 297 22.38 -6.63 2.31
CA GLY A 297 22.99 -6.27 1.05
C GLY A 297 24.47 -6.47 0.95
N VAL A 298 24.90 -6.36 -0.28
CA VAL A 298 26.30 -6.37 -0.69
C VAL A 298 26.59 -5.09 -1.46
N SER A 299 27.73 -4.48 -1.20
CA SER A 299 28.22 -3.33 -1.93
C SER A 299 29.62 -3.59 -2.48
N ILE A 300 29.90 -2.95 -3.61
CA ILE A 300 31.19 -3.04 -4.32
C ILE A 300 31.68 -1.62 -4.53
N ARG A 301 32.95 -1.38 -4.19
CA ARG A 301 33.61 -0.10 -4.44
C ARG A 301 34.04 0.00 -5.90
N LEU A 302 33.80 1.16 -6.53
CA LEU A 302 34.22 1.51 -7.87
C LEU A 302 35.62 2.17 -7.86
#